data_4835df91c8f8e9d236fce67e0046af1e
#
_entry.id   4835df91c8f8e9d236fce67e0046af1e
#
_cell.length_a   1.000
_cell.length_b   1.000
_cell.length_c   1.000
_cell.angle_alpha   90.00
_cell.angle_beta   90.00
_cell.angle_gamma   90.00
#
_symmetry.space_group_name_H-M   'P 1'
#
loop_
_entity.id
_entity.type
_entity.pdbx_description
1 polymer ?
#
loop_
_entity_poly.entity_id
_entity_poly.type
_entity_poly.pdbx_seq_one_letter_code
_entity_poly.pdbx_strand_id
1 'polypeptide(L)'
;MTGLTSRLTRTACAVALLGLVGARPAPPVLTIARLQYDGGGDWYANPSSLPNLLAAIRQRTSLQVDKTEAHVTLMDAKLWDYPFIHVTGHGNIKFSDSEILRLREYLQRGGFLHVDDNYGIDESFRREIKRVFPDRPLVDVPLTHPIYHLVYDFPKGLPKIHEHDGLPARGFGIFLGDRLAVYYSFSSDLGNGWEDPEVYHDPPALHEAALRMGVNLFVYAVTSRPTP
;
A
#
# COMPACT_ATOMS: atom_id res chain seq x y z
N MET A 1 90.83 -8.26 22.62
CA MET A 1 89.59 -9.03 22.98
C MET A 1 88.43 -8.25 22.56
N THR A 2 87.88 -8.57 21.41
CA THR A 2 86.85 -7.81 20.61
C THR A 2 85.44 -8.34 20.91
N GLY A 3 84.62 -7.52 21.49
CA GLY A 3 83.19 -7.83 21.71
C GLY A 3 82.32 -7.41 20.55
N LEU A 4 81.68 -8.37 19.90
CA LEU A 4 80.82 -8.18 18.77
C LEU A 4 79.33 -8.00 19.28
N THR A 5 78.73 -6.80 19.13
CA THR A 5 77.35 -6.54 19.47
C THR A 5 76.46 -6.72 18.23
N SER A 6 75.67 -7.79 18.24
CA SER A 6 74.72 -8.10 17.25
C SER A 6 73.43 -7.19 17.44
N ARG A 7 73.09 -6.34 16.42
CA ARG A 7 71.84 -5.61 16.36
C ARG A 7 70.78 -6.43 15.65
N LEU A 8 69.81 -6.88 16.40
CA LEU A 8 68.61 -7.52 15.88
C LEU A 8 67.62 -6.41 15.33
N THR A 9 67.51 -6.34 14.02
CA THR A 9 66.49 -5.53 13.33
C THR A 9 65.13 -6.25 13.39
N ARG A 10 64.18 -5.68 14.13
CA ARG A 10 62.78 -6.15 14.13
C ARG A 10 62.02 -5.52 12.95
N THR A 11 61.73 -6.32 11.94
CA THR A 11 60.84 -5.94 10.83
C THR A 11 59.40 -6.05 11.31
N ALA A 12 58.71 -4.94 11.46
CA ALA A 12 57.29 -4.91 11.77
C ALA A 12 56.49 -5.08 10.48
N CYS A 13 55.85 -6.23 10.30
CA CYS A 13 54.85 -6.43 9.24
C CYS A 13 53.54 -5.73 9.65
N ALA A 14 53.23 -4.63 9.00
CA ALA A 14 51.91 -4.01 9.09
C ALA A 14 50.94 -4.80 8.21
N VAL A 15 50.03 -5.55 8.81
CA VAL A 15 48.90 -6.18 8.12
C VAL A 15 47.82 -5.12 7.96
N ALA A 16 47.64 -4.61 6.73
CA ALA A 16 46.52 -3.75 6.37
C ALA A 16 45.25 -4.60 6.26
N LEU A 17 44.38 -4.55 7.27
CA LEU A 17 43.01 -5.05 7.14
C LEU A 17 42.22 -4.10 6.20
N LEU A 18 42.14 -4.45 4.93
CA LEU A 18 41.11 -3.87 4.03
C LEU A 18 39.73 -4.39 4.47
N GLY A 19 39.01 -3.58 5.22
CA GLY A 19 37.61 -3.84 5.51
C GLY A 19 36.80 -3.84 4.22
N LEU A 20 36.32 -4.98 3.78
CA LEU A 20 35.27 -5.10 2.76
C LEU A 20 33.99 -4.42 3.32
N VAL A 21 33.79 -3.14 2.97
CA VAL A 21 32.50 -2.48 3.11
C VAL A 21 31.59 -3.16 2.10
N GLY A 22 30.91 -4.21 2.50
CA GLY A 22 29.88 -4.84 1.68
C GLY A 22 28.83 -3.79 1.33
N ALA A 23 28.66 -3.53 0.02
CA ALA A 23 27.59 -2.68 -0.46
C ALA A 23 26.25 -3.22 0.06
N ARG A 24 25.55 -2.43 0.87
CA ARG A 24 24.18 -2.77 1.27
C ARG A 24 23.35 -2.89 0.00
N PRO A 25 22.60 -4.00 -0.19
CA PRO A 25 21.71 -4.10 -1.31
C PRO A 25 20.76 -2.89 -1.29
N ALA A 26 20.51 -2.30 -2.45
CA ALA A 26 19.54 -1.22 -2.57
C ALA A 26 18.20 -1.71 -2.02
N PRO A 27 17.47 -0.87 -1.25
CA PRO A 27 16.16 -1.25 -0.77
C PRO A 27 15.26 -1.65 -1.96
N PRO A 28 14.40 -2.66 -1.81
CA PRO A 28 13.49 -3.05 -2.88
C PRO A 28 12.62 -1.86 -3.30
N VAL A 29 12.44 -1.68 -4.60
CA VAL A 29 11.56 -0.65 -5.13
C VAL A 29 10.12 -1.05 -4.81
N LEU A 30 9.42 -0.18 -4.10
CA LEU A 30 8.03 -0.41 -3.71
C LEU A 30 7.09 -0.15 -4.88
N THR A 31 5.96 -0.85 -4.95
CA THR A 31 4.86 -0.47 -5.85
C THR A 31 3.51 -0.86 -5.27
N ILE A 32 2.44 -0.44 -5.92
CA ILE A 32 1.06 -0.85 -5.64
C ILE A 32 0.75 -2.01 -6.57
N ALA A 33 0.13 -3.08 -6.05
CA ALA A 33 -0.39 -4.15 -6.88
C ALA A 33 -1.92 -4.03 -7.02
N ARG A 34 -2.41 -3.94 -8.25
CA ARG A 34 -3.82 -4.04 -8.58
C ARG A 34 -4.25 -5.49 -8.52
N LEU A 35 -5.29 -5.79 -7.74
CA LEU A 35 -5.80 -7.14 -7.59
C LEU A 35 -6.73 -7.49 -8.75
N GLN A 36 -6.38 -8.53 -9.50
CA GLN A 36 -7.28 -9.20 -10.44
C GLN A 36 -8.15 -10.19 -9.67
N TYR A 37 -9.44 -9.95 -9.65
CA TYR A 37 -10.41 -10.80 -8.96
C TYR A 37 -11.46 -11.36 -9.90
N ASP A 38 -12.04 -12.49 -9.54
CA ASP A 38 -13.15 -13.11 -10.26
C ASP A 38 -14.50 -12.55 -9.81
N GLY A 39 -15.55 -12.89 -10.54
CA GLY A 39 -16.93 -12.53 -10.21
C GLY A 39 -17.62 -11.65 -11.23
N GLY A 40 -16.89 -11.15 -12.24
CA GLY A 40 -17.41 -10.35 -13.34
C GLY A 40 -17.38 -8.85 -13.10
N GLY A 41 -16.74 -8.39 -12.00
CA GLY A 41 -16.45 -6.96 -11.84
C GLY A 41 -15.23 -6.53 -12.67
N ASP A 42 -15.16 -5.23 -12.95
CA ASP A 42 -14.13 -4.63 -13.80
C ASP A 42 -12.90 -4.19 -12.99
N TRP A 43 -12.17 -5.15 -12.41
CA TRP A 43 -10.96 -4.90 -11.63
C TRP A 43 -9.92 -4.00 -12.33
N TYR A 44 -10.01 -3.85 -13.63
CA TYR A 44 -9.15 -3.03 -14.49
C TYR A 44 -9.66 -1.59 -14.67
N ALA A 45 -10.74 -1.20 -14.00
CA ALA A 45 -11.24 0.18 -14.02
C ALA A 45 -10.17 1.18 -13.57
N ASN A 46 -10.30 2.42 -14.03
CA ASN A 46 -9.40 3.53 -13.69
C ASN A 46 -7.91 3.24 -14.05
N PRO A 47 -7.58 3.07 -15.33
CA PRO A 47 -6.25 2.60 -15.75
C PRO A 47 -5.12 3.60 -15.48
N SER A 48 -5.35 4.90 -15.45
CA SER A 48 -4.32 5.91 -15.15
C SER A 48 -4.18 6.20 -13.64
N SER A 49 -5.13 5.73 -12.81
CA SER A 49 -5.21 6.06 -11.40
C SER A 49 -3.96 5.70 -10.59
N LEU A 50 -3.51 4.45 -10.66
CA LEU A 50 -2.35 4.00 -9.89
C LEU A 50 -1.01 4.54 -10.41
N PRO A 51 -0.76 4.66 -11.72
CA PRO A 51 0.39 5.39 -12.25
C PRO A 51 0.47 6.84 -11.73
N ASN A 52 -0.66 7.56 -11.70
CA ASN A 52 -0.72 8.93 -11.20
C ASN A 52 -0.48 8.99 -9.68
N LEU A 53 -1.09 8.07 -8.92
CA LEU A 53 -0.82 7.98 -7.49
C LEU A 53 0.66 7.67 -7.20
N LEU A 54 1.27 6.74 -7.93
CA LEU A 54 2.71 6.43 -7.80
C LEU A 54 3.57 7.64 -8.16
N ALA A 55 3.19 8.43 -9.17
CA ALA A 55 3.86 9.68 -9.50
C ALA A 55 3.76 10.70 -8.35
N ALA A 56 2.57 10.84 -7.74
CA ALA A 56 2.35 11.71 -6.59
C ALA A 56 3.20 11.28 -5.37
N ILE A 57 3.28 9.98 -5.09
CA ILE A 57 4.10 9.45 -3.99
C ILE A 57 5.58 9.78 -4.22
N ARG A 58 6.12 9.57 -5.43
CA ARG A 58 7.52 9.91 -5.75
C ARG A 58 7.84 11.41 -5.59
N GLN A 59 6.88 12.26 -5.96
CA GLN A 59 7.06 13.71 -5.89
C GLN A 59 6.96 14.27 -4.47
N ARG A 60 6.19 13.62 -3.61
CA ARG A 60 5.73 14.17 -2.32
C ARG A 60 6.33 13.47 -1.10
N THR A 61 7.07 12.37 -1.32
CA THR A 61 7.72 11.61 -0.25
C THR A 61 9.16 11.25 -0.63
N SER A 62 9.94 10.75 0.34
CA SER A 62 11.27 10.18 0.09
C SER A 62 11.24 8.70 -0.31
N LEU A 63 10.05 8.10 -0.46
CA LEU A 63 9.91 6.68 -0.78
C LEU A 63 10.34 6.41 -2.23
N GLN A 64 11.11 5.34 -2.41
CA GLN A 64 11.47 4.85 -3.73
C GLN A 64 10.35 3.92 -4.21
N VAL A 65 9.52 4.39 -5.13
CA VAL A 65 8.43 3.62 -5.71
C VAL A 65 8.57 3.52 -7.24
N ASP A 66 8.06 2.44 -7.80
CA ASP A 66 8.04 2.21 -9.25
C ASP A 66 7.21 3.27 -9.97
N LYS A 67 7.34 3.33 -11.30
CA LYS A 67 6.54 4.22 -12.16
C LYS A 67 5.19 3.64 -12.49
N THR A 68 5.09 2.31 -12.46
CA THR A 68 3.90 1.56 -12.84
C THR A 68 3.46 0.64 -11.71
N GLU A 69 2.16 0.36 -11.68
CA GLU A 69 1.60 -0.66 -10.81
C GLU A 69 1.98 -2.06 -11.28
N ALA A 70 1.86 -3.03 -10.36
CA ALA A 70 1.86 -4.44 -10.69
C ALA A 70 0.41 -4.96 -10.79
N HIS A 71 0.22 -6.06 -11.51
CA HIS A 71 -1.05 -6.78 -11.53
C HIS A 71 -0.83 -8.16 -10.91
N VAL A 72 -1.70 -8.56 -9.99
CA VAL A 72 -1.60 -9.85 -9.29
C VAL A 72 -2.98 -10.47 -9.07
N THR A 73 -3.02 -11.79 -9.04
CA THR A 73 -4.10 -12.54 -8.41
C THR A 73 -3.73 -12.89 -6.97
N LEU A 74 -4.69 -13.28 -6.15
CA LEU A 74 -4.39 -13.74 -4.78
C LEU A 74 -3.53 -15.01 -4.77
N MET A 75 -3.53 -15.80 -5.86
CA MET A 75 -2.77 -17.04 -5.95
C MET A 75 -1.37 -16.88 -6.54
N ASP A 76 -1.00 -15.68 -7.00
CA ASP A 76 0.34 -15.42 -7.50
C ASP A 76 1.40 -15.55 -6.41
N ALA A 77 2.52 -16.17 -6.76
CA ALA A 77 3.67 -16.27 -5.86
C ALA A 77 4.26 -14.91 -5.49
N LYS A 78 4.15 -13.92 -6.39
CA LYS A 78 4.62 -12.56 -6.20
C LYS A 78 3.75 -11.70 -5.29
N LEU A 79 2.58 -12.17 -4.86
CA LEU A 79 1.69 -11.42 -3.95
C LEU A 79 2.43 -10.89 -2.73
N TRP A 80 3.39 -11.66 -2.22
CA TRP A 80 4.16 -11.36 -1.02
C TRP A 80 5.18 -10.22 -1.19
N ASP A 81 5.51 -9.88 -2.44
CA ASP A 81 6.46 -8.81 -2.77
C ASP A 81 5.83 -7.42 -2.61
N TYR A 82 4.49 -7.35 -2.60
CA TYR A 82 3.75 -6.11 -2.59
C TYR A 82 3.17 -5.80 -1.21
N PRO A 83 3.57 -4.68 -0.58
CA PRO A 83 3.04 -4.29 0.73
C PRO A 83 1.62 -3.76 0.67
N PHE A 84 1.18 -3.31 -0.51
CA PHE A 84 -0.10 -2.65 -0.75
C PHE A 84 -0.77 -3.29 -1.97
N ILE A 85 -1.94 -3.89 -1.77
CA ILE A 85 -2.81 -4.31 -2.85
C ILE A 85 -4.06 -3.42 -2.91
N HIS A 86 -4.45 -3.09 -4.14
CA HIS A 86 -5.58 -2.22 -4.44
C HIS A 86 -6.66 -2.99 -5.19
N VAL A 87 -7.89 -2.83 -4.73
CA VAL A 87 -9.11 -3.34 -5.37
C VAL A 87 -9.97 -2.14 -5.75
N THR A 88 -10.41 -2.12 -6.99
CA THR A 88 -11.36 -1.14 -7.52
C THR A 88 -12.29 -1.81 -8.51
N GLY A 89 -13.32 -1.14 -8.95
CA GLY A 89 -14.22 -1.56 -10.02
C GLY A 89 -15.68 -1.47 -9.65
N HIS A 90 -16.49 -1.94 -10.59
CA HIS A 90 -17.94 -2.05 -10.47
C HIS A 90 -18.34 -3.54 -10.49
N GLY A 91 -19.51 -3.86 -9.98
CA GLY A 91 -20.08 -5.20 -10.08
C GLY A 91 -19.64 -6.14 -8.98
N ASN A 92 -19.40 -7.41 -9.32
CA ASN A 92 -19.29 -8.45 -8.31
C ASN A 92 -17.85 -8.91 -8.10
N ILE A 93 -17.41 -8.92 -6.84
CA ILE A 93 -16.17 -9.56 -6.40
C ILE A 93 -16.50 -10.96 -5.90
N LYS A 94 -15.69 -11.95 -6.29
CA LYS A 94 -15.83 -13.34 -5.82
C LYS A 94 -14.45 -13.95 -5.60
N PHE A 95 -14.22 -14.48 -4.41
CA PHE A 95 -13.02 -15.23 -4.07
C PHE A 95 -13.33 -16.71 -3.88
N SER A 96 -12.46 -17.58 -4.36
CA SER A 96 -12.45 -19.00 -4.01
C SER A 96 -12.02 -19.19 -2.55
N ASP A 97 -12.25 -20.38 -1.99
CA ASP A 97 -11.85 -20.66 -0.61
C ASP A 97 -10.33 -20.58 -0.40
N SER A 98 -9.55 -20.99 -1.40
CA SER A 98 -8.09 -20.84 -1.37
C SER A 98 -7.64 -19.38 -1.40
N GLU A 99 -8.29 -18.51 -2.15
CA GLU A 99 -8.01 -17.08 -2.19
C GLU A 99 -8.39 -16.39 -0.87
N ILE A 100 -9.49 -16.80 -0.24
CA ILE A 100 -9.88 -16.32 1.10
C ILE A 100 -8.77 -16.62 2.12
N LEU A 101 -8.24 -17.84 2.13
CA LEU A 101 -7.16 -18.23 3.03
C LEU A 101 -5.88 -17.45 2.73
N ARG A 102 -5.56 -17.29 1.45
CA ARG A 102 -4.37 -16.55 1.01
C ARG A 102 -4.44 -15.07 1.36
N LEU A 103 -5.59 -14.43 1.15
CA LEU A 103 -5.79 -13.02 1.50
C LEU A 103 -5.69 -12.81 3.02
N ARG A 104 -6.27 -13.72 3.81
CA ARG A 104 -6.14 -13.69 5.27
C ARG A 104 -4.69 -13.76 5.70
N GLU A 105 -3.93 -14.71 5.16
CA GLU A 105 -2.51 -14.87 5.45
C GLU A 105 -1.70 -13.64 5.04
N TYR A 106 -1.95 -13.09 3.85
CA TYR A 106 -1.30 -11.87 3.36
C TYR A 106 -1.48 -10.71 4.34
N LEU A 107 -2.72 -10.48 4.78
CA LEU A 107 -3.03 -9.40 5.72
C LEU A 107 -2.42 -9.64 7.11
N GLN A 108 -2.45 -10.88 7.60
CA GLN A 108 -1.83 -11.25 8.88
C GLN A 108 -0.31 -11.08 8.88
N ARG A 109 0.35 -11.30 7.75
CA ARG A 109 1.81 -11.11 7.57
C ARG A 109 2.22 -9.65 7.35
N GLY A 110 1.30 -8.70 7.46
CA GLY A 110 1.60 -7.28 7.36
C GLY A 110 1.28 -6.64 6.02
N GLY A 111 0.67 -7.37 5.09
CA GLY A 111 0.09 -6.78 3.88
C GLY A 111 -1.04 -5.80 4.21
N PHE A 112 -1.30 -4.89 3.30
CA PHE A 112 -2.37 -3.90 3.39
C PHE A 112 -3.29 -4.01 2.17
N LEU A 113 -4.60 -4.03 2.40
CA LEU A 113 -5.62 -4.02 1.36
C LEU A 113 -6.34 -2.67 1.38
N HIS A 114 -6.27 -1.93 0.28
CA HIS A 114 -7.16 -0.83 -0.01
C HIS A 114 -8.25 -1.27 -1.00
N VAL A 115 -9.49 -1.01 -0.66
CA VAL A 115 -10.63 -1.24 -1.54
C VAL A 115 -11.30 0.10 -1.79
N ASP A 116 -11.46 0.46 -3.06
CA ASP A 116 -12.13 1.68 -3.47
C ASP A 116 -13.48 1.35 -4.10
N ASP A 117 -14.52 1.92 -3.54
CA ASP A 117 -15.88 1.75 -4.05
C ASP A 117 -16.14 2.73 -5.18
N ASN A 118 -16.05 2.23 -6.40
CA ASN A 118 -16.46 2.94 -7.61
C ASN A 118 -17.97 2.88 -7.83
N TYR A 119 -18.75 2.74 -6.75
CA TYR A 119 -20.19 2.57 -6.77
C TYR A 119 -20.66 1.24 -7.41
N GLY A 120 -20.89 0.26 -6.55
CA GLY A 120 -21.48 -1.02 -6.95
C GLY A 120 -20.73 -2.27 -6.54
N ILE A 121 -19.61 -2.16 -5.81
CA ILE A 121 -18.92 -3.32 -5.23
C ILE A 121 -19.23 -3.56 -3.75
N ASP A 122 -19.93 -2.64 -3.07
CA ASP A 122 -20.10 -2.65 -1.61
C ASP A 122 -20.66 -3.98 -1.11
N GLU A 123 -21.79 -4.45 -1.67
CA GLU A 123 -22.41 -5.69 -1.22
C GLU A 123 -21.47 -6.89 -1.40
N SER A 124 -20.85 -7.01 -2.57
CA SER A 124 -19.95 -8.11 -2.89
C SER A 124 -18.67 -8.06 -2.06
N PHE A 125 -18.07 -6.90 -1.87
CA PHE A 125 -16.90 -6.73 -1.03
C PHE A 125 -17.19 -7.09 0.42
N ARG A 126 -18.30 -6.59 1.02
CA ARG A 126 -18.69 -6.91 2.39
C ARG A 126 -18.93 -8.41 2.58
N ARG A 127 -19.53 -9.08 1.60
CA ARG A 127 -19.69 -10.53 1.61
C ARG A 127 -18.35 -11.25 1.63
N GLU A 128 -17.44 -10.90 0.72
CA GLU A 128 -16.14 -11.57 0.61
C GLU A 128 -15.23 -11.29 1.81
N ILE A 129 -15.15 -10.05 2.27
CA ILE A 129 -14.28 -9.72 3.41
C ILE A 129 -14.76 -10.35 4.73
N LYS A 130 -16.06 -10.58 4.88
CA LYS A 130 -16.62 -11.34 5.99
C LYS A 130 -16.19 -12.81 5.96
N ARG A 131 -15.99 -13.40 4.77
CA ARG A 131 -15.43 -14.76 4.64
C ARG A 131 -13.94 -14.78 5.01
N VAL A 132 -13.21 -13.71 4.69
CA VAL A 132 -11.80 -13.56 5.11
C VAL A 132 -11.70 -13.47 6.63
N PHE A 133 -12.52 -12.65 7.27
CA PHE A 133 -12.52 -12.45 8.73
C PHE A 133 -13.94 -12.56 9.31
N PRO A 134 -14.43 -13.78 9.55
CA PRO A 134 -15.79 -14.00 10.06
C PRO A 134 -16.08 -13.32 11.41
N ASP A 135 -15.05 -13.24 12.27
CA ASP A 135 -15.14 -12.71 13.63
C ASP A 135 -14.70 -11.24 13.75
N ARG A 136 -14.41 -10.56 12.62
CA ARG A 136 -13.98 -9.17 12.61
C ARG A 136 -14.83 -8.37 11.62
N PRO A 137 -15.75 -7.54 12.11
CA PRO A 137 -16.54 -6.70 11.22
C PRO A 137 -15.71 -5.55 10.63
N LEU A 138 -16.15 -5.03 9.49
CA LEU A 138 -15.75 -3.71 9.03
C LEU A 138 -16.32 -2.67 10.02
N VAL A 139 -15.44 -1.83 10.55
CA VAL A 139 -15.78 -0.75 11.47
C VAL A 139 -15.38 0.59 10.91
N ASP A 140 -16.01 1.68 11.32
CA ASP A 140 -15.56 3.02 10.97
C ASP A 140 -14.12 3.24 11.47
N VAL A 141 -13.27 3.77 10.61
CA VAL A 141 -11.93 4.17 11.01
C VAL A 141 -12.03 5.53 11.71
N PRO A 142 -11.64 5.64 12.98
CA PRO A 142 -11.77 6.89 13.74
C PRO A 142 -11.04 8.04 13.05
N LEU A 143 -11.61 9.26 13.10
CA LEU A 143 -10.98 10.45 12.51
C LEU A 143 -9.61 10.78 13.13
N THR A 144 -9.35 10.29 14.34
CA THR A 144 -8.03 10.42 15.00
C THR A 144 -7.01 9.38 14.54
N HIS A 145 -7.40 8.44 13.67
CA HIS A 145 -6.49 7.40 13.21
C HIS A 145 -5.35 8.00 12.36
N PRO A 146 -4.10 7.54 12.53
CA PRO A 146 -2.94 8.08 11.80
C PRO A 146 -3.09 8.13 10.28
N ILE A 147 -3.86 7.23 9.68
CA ILE A 147 -4.09 7.20 8.22
C ILE A 147 -4.62 8.54 7.67
N TYR A 148 -5.30 9.33 8.49
CA TYR A 148 -5.80 10.65 8.12
C TYR A 148 -4.83 11.79 8.40
N HIS A 149 -3.63 11.51 9.00
CA HIS A 149 -2.75 12.57 9.51
C HIS A 149 -1.26 12.34 9.22
N LEU A 150 -0.88 11.32 8.42
CA LEU A 150 0.53 10.95 8.25
C LEU A 150 1.35 11.98 7.45
N VAL A 151 0.93 12.28 6.23
CA VAL A 151 1.61 13.23 5.34
C VAL A 151 0.74 14.47 5.15
N TYR A 152 -0.55 14.25 5.00
CA TYR A 152 -1.56 15.29 4.86
C TYR A 152 -2.63 15.12 5.93
N ASP A 153 -3.19 16.25 6.36
CA ASP A 153 -4.22 16.29 7.39
C ASP A 153 -5.62 16.27 6.80
N PHE A 154 -6.42 15.29 7.23
CA PHE A 154 -7.82 15.09 6.86
C PHE A 154 -8.71 15.06 8.10
N PRO A 155 -8.90 16.18 8.80
CA PRO A 155 -9.61 16.22 10.08
C PRO A 155 -11.12 15.89 9.95
N LYS A 156 -11.65 15.95 8.72
CA LYS A 156 -13.03 15.54 8.39
C LYS A 156 -13.10 14.13 7.80
N GLY A 157 -11.97 13.42 7.70
CA GLY A 157 -11.87 12.08 7.13
C GLY A 157 -11.79 12.08 5.61
N LEU A 158 -12.26 11.00 5.02
CA LEU A 158 -12.16 10.70 3.60
C LEU A 158 -12.84 11.76 2.73
N PRO A 159 -12.17 12.28 1.66
CA PRO A 159 -12.82 13.21 0.73
C PRO A 159 -13.89 12.49 -0.10
N LYS A 160 -14.97 13.18 -0.44
CA LYS A 160 -15.99 12.74 -1.41
C LYS A 160 -15.57 13.28 -2.77
N ILE A 161 -15.34 12.39 -3.74
CA ILE A 161 -14.92 12.77 -5.08
C ILE A 161 -16.14 12.85 -6.00
N HIS A 162 -16.91 11.77 -6.10
CA HIS A 162 -18.15 11.76 -6.90
C HIS A 162 -19.38 11.53 -6.02
N GLU A 163 -20.51 12.06 -6.49
CA GLU A 163 -21.82 11.85 -5.90
C GLU A 163 -22.59 10.81 -6.70
N HIS A 164 -23.13 9.79 -6.03
CA HIS A 164 -23.95 8.75 -6.66
C HIS A 164 -25.34 8.67 -6.04
N ASP A 165 -25.42 8.52 -4.73
CA ASP A 165 -26.64 8.20 -3.98
C ASP A 165 -26.87 9.12 -2.77
N GLY A 166 -26.08 10.20 -2.67
CA GLY A 166 -26.15 11.16 -1.56
C GLY A 166 -25.57 10.63 -0.25
N LEU A 167 -24.95 9.45 -0.23
CA LEU A 167 -24.27 8.93 0.95
C LEU A 167 -22.93 9.63 1.16
N PRO A 168 -22.56 9.92 2.42
CA PRO A 168 -21.27 10.52 2.71
C PRO A 168 -20.12 9.54 2.47
N ALA A 169 -18.96 10.05 2.08
CA ALA A 169 -17.72 9.26 2.05
C ALA A 169 -17.37 8.80 3.46
N ARG A 170 -17.07 7.51 3.63
CA ARG A 170 -16.72 6.89 4.91
C ARG A 170 -15.55 5.93 4.75
N GLY A 171 -14.57 6.04 5.63
CA GLY A 171 -13.49 5.05 5.74
C GLY A 171 -13.89 3.93 6.68
N PHE A 172 -14.01 2.70 6.17
CA PHE A 172 -14.17 1.51 6.98
C PHE A 172 -12.87 0.72 7.03
N GLY A 173 -12.68 -0.09 8.08
CA GLY A 173 -11.48 -0.91 8.17
C GLY A 173 -11.65 -2.18 8.97
N ILE A 174 -10.66 -3.08 8.79
CA ILE A 174 -10.45 -4.23 9.66
C ILE A 174 -9.11 -4.07 10.35
N PHE A 175 -9.11 -4.18 11.66
CA PHE A 175 -7.93 -4.10 12.51
C PHE A 175 -7.43 -5.50 12.90
N LEU A 176 -6.12 -5.72 12.78
CA LEU A 176 -5.40 -6.88 13.30
C LEU A 176 -4.48 -6.41 14.43
N GLY A 177 -4.94 -6.57 15.67
CA GLY A 177 -4.41 -5.82 16.79
C GLY A 177 -4.67 -4.33 16.60
N ASP A 178 -3.65 -3.49 16.77
CA ASP A 178 -3.76 -2.04 16.58
C ASP A 178 -3.53 -1.61 15.12
N ARG A 179 -3.15 -2.54 14.25
CA ARG A 179 -2.85 -2.24 12.85
C ARG A 179 -4.11 -2.32 11.99
N LEU A 180 -4.41 -1.25 11.28
CA LEU A 180 -5.40 -1.26 10.21
C LEU A 180 -4.85 -2.06 9.02
N ALA A 181 -5.41 -3.23 8.75
CA ALA A 181 -4.96 -4.14 7.70
C ALA A 181 -5.77 -3.99 6.40
N VAL A 182 -7.03 -3.62 6.52
CA VAL A 182 -7.94 -3.35 5.42
C VAL A 182 -8.50 -1.96 5.57
N TYR A 183 -8.44 -1.16 4.52
CA TYR A 183 -9.12 0.14 4.42
C TYR A 183 -10.06 0.14 3.22
N TYR A 184 -11.31 0.48 3.47
CA TYR A 184 -12.36 0.56 2.46
C TYR A 184 -12.88 1.99 2.37
N SER A 185 -12.64 2.63 1.22
CA SER A 185 -13.10 3.98 0.90
C SER A 185 -14.53 3.94 0.31
N PHE A 186 -15.50 3.74 1.21
CA PHE A 186 -16.91 3.66 0.85
C PHE A 186 -17.45 4.99 0.35
N SER A 187 -18.13 4.96 -0.79
CA SER A 187 -18.85 6.11 -1.39
C SER A 187 -17.95 7.35 -1.58
N SER A 188 -16.67 7.13 -1.93
CA SER A 188 -15.68 8.19 -2.11
C SER A 188 -15.22 8.37 -3.54
N ASP A 189 -14.97 7.27 -4.27
CA ASP A 189 -14.37 7.23 -5.60
C ASP A 189 -12.95 7.80 -5.66
N LEU A 190 -12.10 7.42 -4.71
CA LEU A 190 -10.71 7.88 -4.71
C LEU A 190 -9.98 7.54 -6.01
N GLY A 191 -10.20 6.32 -6.53
CA GLY A 191 -9.60 5.86 -7.77
C GLY A 191 -9.95 6.73 -8.97
N ASN A 192 -11.20 7.21 -9.05
CA ASN A 192 -11.61 8.16 -10.05
C ASN A 192 -10.88 9.50 -9.90
N GLY A 193 -10.75 9.97 -8.66
CA GLY A 193 -9.98 11.20 -8.37
C GLY A 193 -8.46 11.07 -8.59
N TRP A 194 -7.93 9.88 -8.82
CA TRP A 194 -6.53 9.67 -9.22
C TRP A 194 -6.33 9.57 -10.73
N GLU A 195 -7.41 9.43 -11.51
CA GLU A 195 -7.34 9.38 -12.97
C GLU A 195 -6.76 10.68 -13.57
N ASP A 196 -6.42 10.63 -14.85
CA ASP A 196 -6.05 11.83 -15.59
C ASP A 196 -7.19 12.86 -15.53
N PRO A 197 -6.89 14.16 -15.33
CA PRO A 197 -7.92 15.19 -15.13
C PRO A 197 -8.97 15.25 -16.24
N GLU A 198 -8.62 14.80 -17.45
CA GLU A 198 -9.51 14.80 -18.63
C GLU A 198 -10.54 13.67 -18.61
N VAL A 199 -10.39 12.67 -17.72
CA VAL A 199 -11.29 11.50 -17.69
C VAL A 199 -12.63 11.89 -17.05
N TYR A 200 -12.59 12.47 -15.86
CA TYR A 200 -13.80 12.81 -15.10
C TYR A 200 -14.04 14.33 -15.02
N HIS A 201 -13.07 15.15 -15.43
CA HIS A 201 -13.11 16.62 -15.32
C HIS A 201 -13.35 17.11 -13.89
N ASP A 202 -12.81 16.40 -12.93
CA ASP A 202 -12.94 16.77 -11.52
C ASP A 202 -12.38 18.17 -11.25
N PRO A 203 -13.00 18.93 -10.34
CA PRO A 203 -12.40 20.15 -9.86
C PRO A 203 -10.97 19.90 -9.33
N PRO A 204 -9.98 20.73 -9.70
CA PRO A 204 -8.57 20.50 -9.30
C PRO A 204 -8.38 20.28 -7.80
N ALA A 205 -9.23 20.88 -6.96
CA ALA A 205 -9.18 20.70 -5.51
C ALA A 205 -9.59 19.29 -5.06
N LEU A 206 -10.53 18.64 -5.75
CA LEU A 206 -10.96 17.27 -5.47
C LEU A 206 -9.92 16.26 -5.96
N HIS A 207 -9.41 16.44 -7.17
CA HIS A 207 -8.29 15.63 -7.70
C HIS A 207 -7.08 15.68 -6.76
N GLU A 208 -6.70 16.87 -6.30
CA GLU A 208 -5.60 17.04 -5.35
C GLU A 208 -5.92 16.38 -3.99
N ALA A 209 -7.14 16.49 -3.48
CA ALA A 209 -7.54 15.84 -2.23
C ALA A 209 -7.48 14.30 -2.36
N ALA A 210 -7.92 13.74 -3.48
CA ALA A 210 -7.82 12.32 -3.75
C ALA A 210 -6.36 11.84 -3.74
N LEU A 211 -5.46 12.52 -4.47
CA LEU A 211 -4.03 12.19 -4.51
C LEU A 211 -3.38 12.29 -3.12
N ARG A 212 -3.70 13.31 -2.33
CA ARG A 212 -3.20 13.45 -0.95
C ARG A 212 -3.64 12.29 -0.06
N MET A 213 -4.91 11.89 -0.17
CA MET A 213 -5.41 10.74 0.60
C MET A 213 -4.73 9.44 0.17
N GLY A 214 -4.53 9.23 -1.13
CA GLY A 214 -3.78 8.09 -1.66
C GLY A 214 -2.35 8.03 -1.15
N VAL A 215 -1.65 9.18 -1.05
CA VAL A 215 -0.31 9.25 -0.44
C VAL A 215 -0.36 8.82 1.02
N ASN A 216 -1.33 9.29 1.81
CA ASN A 216 -1.49 8.85 3.20
C ASN A 216 -1.71 7.33 3.31
N LEU A 217 -2.58 6.77 2.45
CA LEU A 217 -2.87 5.32 2.41
C LEU A 217 -1.58 4.51 2.16
N PHE A 218 -0.80 4.92 1.16
CA PHE A 218 0.42 4.21 0.81
C PHE A 218 1.50 4.32 1.90
N VAL A 219 1.73 5.53 2.41
CA VAL A 219 2.69 5.74 3.50
C VAL A 219 2.29 4.94 4.73
N TYR A 220 1.01 4.94 5.09
CA TYR A 220 0.51 4.10 6.19
C TYR A 220 0.82 2.62 5.96
N ALA A 221 0.50 2.08 4.78
CA ALA A 221 0.70 0.68 4.46
C ALA A 221 2.17 0.23 4.62
N VAL A 222 3.13 1.06 4.20
CA VAL A 222 4.55 0.68 4.22
C VAL A 222 5.23 0.96 5.57
N THR A 223 4.65 1.85 6.40
CA THR A 223 5.21 2.20 7.72
C THR A 223 4.56 1.48 8.89
N SER A 224 3.34 0.94 8.72
CA SER A 224 2.59 0.24 9.76
C SER A 224 2.77 -1.28 9.74
N ARG A 225 3.71 -1.80 8.94
CA ARG A 225 3.99 -3.25 8.89
C ARG A 225 4.55 -3.72 10.23
N PRO A 226 4.16 -4.92 10.71
CA PRO A 226 4.81 -5.52 11.86
C PRO A 226 6.31 -5.64 11.58
N THR A 227 7.13 -5.32 12.58
CA THR A 227 8.57 -5.61 12.51
C THR A 227 8.74 -7.13 12.48
N PRO A 228 9.61 -7.67 11.60
CA PRO A 228 9.87 -9.11 11.52
C PRO A 228 10.34 -9.71 12.85
#